data_d62b1cc8698de76d3de4826473621487
#
_entry.id   d62b1cc8698de76d3de4826473621487
#
_cell.length_a   1.000
_cell.length_b   1.000
_cell.length_c   1.000
_cell.angle_alpha   90.00
_cell.angle_beta   90.00
_cell.angle_gamma   90.00
#
_symmetry.space_group_name_H-M   'P 1'
#
loop_
_entity.id
_entity.type
_entity.pdbx_description
1 polymer ?
#
loop_
_entity_poly.entity_id
_entity_poly.type
_entity_poly.pdbx_seq_one_letter_code
_entity_poly.pdbx_strand_id
1 'polypeptide(L)'
;MFSRIALFLATNFAVLVLAGIIMSLLGVQSDQLGGLLVIGALFGFGGSIISLLMSKGAAKRATGAHVITEPRNDTERWLLATVQRQAQAAGIGMPEVAVYDAPEINAFATGANRNKALVAVSTGLLRQMQADEAEAVLGHEVAHVANGDMVTMALLQGVLNTFV
;
A
#
# COMPACT_ATOMS: atom_id res chain seq x y z
N MET A 1 -8.10 4.73 14.44
CA MET A 1 -8.69 4.67 13.09
C MET A 1 -9.58 5.88 12.79
N PHE A 2 -10.52 6.23 13.67
CA PHE A 2 -11.44 7.38 13.48
C PHE A 2 -10.72 8.74 13.30
N SER A 3 -9.68 9.03 14.08
CA SER A 3 -8.93 10.30 13.97
C SER A 3 -8.15 10.44 12.66
N ARG A 4 -7.64 9.35 12.10
CA ARG A 4 -6.94 9.35 10.79
C ARG A 4 -7.90 9.64 9.64
N ILE A 5 -9.12 9.05 9.69
CA ILE A 5 -10.18 9.31 8.72
C ILE A 5 -10.65 10.75 8.83
N ALA A 6 -10.85 11.26 10.06
CA ALA A 6 -11.26 12.63 10.28
C ALA A 6 -10.22 13.65 9.79
N LEU A 7 -8.93 13.42 10.08
CA LEU A 7 -7.83 14.22 9.56
C LEU A 7 -7.75 14.17 8.03
N PHE A 8 -7.89 12.98 7.45
CA PHE A 8 -7.94 12.80 6.01
C PHE A 8 -9.09 13.63 5.38
N LEU A 9 -10.32 13.50 5.90
CA LEU A 9 -11.46 14.25 5.39
C LEU A 9 -11.29 15.77 5.57
N ALA A 10 -10.76 16.22 6.71
CA ALA A 10 -10.49 17.63 6.97
C ALA A 10 -9.43 18.20 6.01
N THR A 11 -8.34 17.47 5.79
CA THR A 11 -7.28 17.87 4.84
C THR A 11 -7.82 17.95 3.42
N ASN A 12 -8.59 16.96 2.99
CA ASN A 12 -9.21 16.96 1.66
C ASN A 12 -10.17 18.12 1.47
N PHE A 13 -11.01 18.39 2.47
CA PHE A 13 -11.93 19.53 2.42
C PHE A 13 -11.16 20.86 2.32
N ALA A 14 -10.08 21.02 3.11
CA ALA A 14 -9.26 22.23 3.05
C ALA A 14 -8.60 22.41 1.67
N VAL A 15 -8.11 21.32 1.04
CA VAL A 15 -7.53 21.36 -0.31
C VAL A 15 -8.59 21.74 -1.35
N LEU A 16 -9.80 21.18 -1.27
CA LEU A 16 -10.89 21.52 -2.18
C LEU A 16 -11.30 23.00 -2.05
N VAL A 17 -11.37 23.53 -0.82
CA VAL A 17 -11.66 24.94 -0.59
C VAL A 17 -10.57 25.83 -1.17
N LEU A 18 -9.29 25.49 -0.94
CA LEU A 18 -8.16 26.23 -1.48
C LEU A 18 -8.15 26.21 -3.01
N ALA A 19 -8.36 25.05 -3.62
CA ALA A 19 -8.46 24.91 -5.08
C ALA A 19 -9.63 25.77 -5.63
N GLY A 20 -10.79 25.73 -4.99
CA GLY A 20 -11.93 26.59 -5.36
C GLY A 20 -11.62 28.09 -5.31
N ILE A 21 -10.89 28.55 -4.29
CA ILE A 21 -10.44 29.94 -4.17
C ILE A 21 -9.48 30.30 -5.33
N ILE A 22 -8.49 29.45 -5.58
CA ILE A 22 -7.50 29.69 -6.67
C ILE A 22 -8.21 29.75 -8.03
N MET A 23 -9.11 28.81 -8.31
CA MET A 23 -9.85 28.78 -9.58
C MET A 23 -10.78 29.99 -9.74
N SER A 24 -11.41 30.45 -8.65
CA SER A 24 -12.19 31.68 -8.64
C SER A 24 -11.35 32.91 -8.97
N LEU A 25 -10.13 32.98 -8.42
CA LEU A 25 -9.17 34.06 -8.73
C LEU A 25 -8.67 34.03 -10.19
N LEU A 26 -8.64 32.84 -10.80
CA LEU A 26 -8.28 32.64 -12.21
C LEU A 26 -9.46 32.90 -13.18
N GLY A 27 -10.63 33.27 -12.66
CA GLY A 27 -11.82 33.59 -13.47
C GLY A 27 -12.57 32.41 -14.02
N VAL A 28 -12.36 31.20 -13.48
CA VAL A 28 -13.14 30.01 -13.83
C VAL A 28 -14.54 30.12 -13.25
N GLN A 29 -15.57 30.00 -14.09
CA GLN A 29 -16.96 30.13 -13.66
C GLN A 29 -17.35 28.98 -12.74
N SER A 30 -18.09 29.30 -11.67
CA SER A 30 -18.41 28.35 -10.59
C SER A 30 -19.31 27.20 -11.03
N ASP A 31 -20.10 27.36 -12.08
CA ASP A 31 -20.95 26.31 -12.68
C ASP A 31 -20.13 25.20 -13.39
N GLN A 32 -19.00 25.56 -14.00
CA GLN A 32 -18.07 24.62 -14.65
C GLN A 32 -17.16 23.95 -13.62
N LEU A 33 -16.78 24.66 -12.56
CA LEU A 33 -15.87 24.16 -11.54
C LEU A 33 -16.43 22.96 -10.78
N GLY A 34 -17.72 22.99 -10.44
CA GLY A 34 -18.37 21.89 -9.73
C GLY A 34 -18.35 20.60 -10.50
N GLY A 35 -18.62 20.65 -11.81
CA GLY A 35 -18.56 19.49 -12.69
C GLY A 35 -17.14 18.91 -12.81
N LEU A 36 -16.13 19.76 -13.00
CA LEU A 36 -14.73 19.34 -13.11
C LEU A 36 -14.22 18.71 -11.81
N LEU A 37 -14.55 19.26 -10.65
CA LEU A 37 -14.15 18.70 -9.36
C LEU A 37 -14.81 17.33 -9.10
N VAL A 38 -16.08 17.15 -9.47
CA VAL A 38 -16.76 15.84 -9.36
C VAL A 38 -16.10 14.81 -10.26
N ILE A 39 -15.82 15.15 -11.51
CA ILE A 39 -15.14 14.26 -12.46
C ILE A 39 -13.74 13.94 -11.96
N GLY A 40 -12.96 14.95 -11.56
CA GLY A 40 -11.62 14.75 -11.00
C GLY A 40 -11.63 13.85 -9.76
N ALA A 41 -12.57 14.05 -8.86
CA ALA A 41 -12.72 13.19 -7.68
C ALA A 41 -13.08 11.75 -8.05
N LEU A 42 -14.03 11.54 -8.97
CA LEU A 42 -14.41 10.20 -9.42
C LEU A 42 -13.23 9.45 -10.05
N PHE A 43 -12.48 10.10 -10.94
CA PHE A 43 -11.31 9.48 -11.57
C PHE A 43 -10.14 9.33 -10.61
N GLY A 44 -9.85 10.33 -9.77
CA GLY A 44 -8.75 10.31 -8.81
C GLY A 44 -8.94 9.23 -7.74
N PHE A 45 -10.08 9.23 -7.06
CA PHE A 45 -10.39 8.21 -6.05
C PHE A 45 -10.68 6.85 -6.67
N GLY A 46 -11.47 6.80 -7.75
CA GLY A 46 -11.77 5.56 -8.45
C GLY A 46 -10.50 4.88 -8.94
N GLY A 47 -9.61 5.63 -9.58
CA GLY A 47 -8.32 5.12 -10.06
C GLY A 47 -7.43 4.59 -8.93
N SER A 48 -7.31 5.32 -7.83
CA SER A 48 -6.48 4.89 -6.69
C SER A 48 -7.05 3.67 -5.96
N ILE A 49 -8.37 3.57 -5.83
CA ILE A 49 -9.01 2.38 -5.26
C ILE A 49 -8.80 1.15 -6.17
N ILE A 50 -8.99 1.30 -7.48
CA ILE A 50 -8.73 0.22 -8.45
C ILE A 50 -7.26 -0.19 -8.39
N SER A 51 -6.34 0.78 -8.38
CA SER A 51 -4.89 0.53 -8.25
C SER A 51 -4.58 -0.25 -6.97
N LEU A 52 -5.17 0.13 -5.83
CA LEU A 52 -4.99 -0.59 -4.56
C LEU A 52 -5.53 -2.03 -4.64
N LEU A 53 -6.72 -2.23 -5.20
CA LEU A 53 -7.31 -3.57 -5.35
C LEU A 53 -6.47 -4.46 -6.26
N MET A 54 -5.85 -3.89 -7.29
CA MET A 54 -4.98 -4.60 -8.24
C MET A 54 -3.52 -4.70 -7.77
N SER A 55 -3.11 -3.97 -6.71
CA SER A 55 -1.72 -3.79 -6.30
C SER A 55 -0.98 -5.12 -6.09
N LYS A 56 -1.62 -6.08 -5.44
CA LYS A 56 -1.06 -7.41 -5.16
C LYS A 56 -0.75 -8.20 -6.45
N GLY A 57 -1.67 -8.18 -7.42
CA GLY A 57 -1.46 -8.81 -8.72
C GLY A 57 -0.42 -8.08 -9.57
N ALA A 58 -0.47 -6.76 -9.55
CA ALA A 58 0.50 -5.92 -10.26
C ALA A 58 1.91 -6.08 -9.70
N ALA A 59 2.07 -6.08 -8.37
CA ALA A 59 3.35 -6.30 -7.71
C ALA A 59 3.96 -7.66 -8.05
N LYS A 60 3.17 -8.73 -7.97
CA LYS A 60 3.63 -10.08 -8.36
C LYS A 60 4.10 -10.17 -9.82
N ARG A 61 3.37 -9.51 -10.74
CA ARG A 61 3.76 -9.48 -12.16
C ARG A 61 5.00 -8.63 -12.41
N ALA A 62 5.08 -7.45 -11.80
CA ALA A 62 6.18 -6.51 -12.01
C ALA A 62 7.50 -7.03 -11.47
N THR A 63 7.48 -7.73 -10.34
CA THR A 63 8.70 -8.29 -9.72
C THR A 63 8.99 -9.72 -10.12
N GLY A 64 8.06 -10.41 -10.77
CA GLY A 64 8.16 -11.85 -10.99
C GLY A 64 8.09 -12.67 -9.69
N ALA A 65 7.49 -12.11 -8.63
CA ALA A 65 7.46 -12.71 -7.31
C ALA A 65 6.75 -14.07 -7.32
N HIS A 66 7.43 -15.07 -6.78
CA HIS A 66 6.92 -16.41 -6.60
C HIS A 66 6.36 -16.58 -5.19
N VAL A 67 5.06 -16.87 -5.09
CA VAL A 67 4.40 -17.14 -3.80
C VAL A 67 4.81 -18.52 -3.30
N ILE A 68 5.26 -18.58 -2.05
CA ILE A 68 5.60 -19.81 -1.37
C ILE A 68 4.31 -20.47 -0.87
N THR A 69 3.82 -21.46 -1.61
CA THR A 69 2.70 -22.30 -1.17
C THR A 69 3.18 -23.48 -0.35
N GLU A 70 4.28 -24.09 -0.78
CA GLU A 70 4.97 -25.17 -0.08
C GLU A 70 6.46 -24.81 -0.01
N PRO A 71 7.04 -24.73 1.20
CA PRO A 71 8.45 -24.36 1.35
C PRO A 71 9.37 -25.45 0.83
N ARG A 72 10.31 -25.08 -0.06
CA ARG A 72 11.23 -25.99 -0.74
C ARG A 72 12.56 -26.17 -0.02
N ASN A 73 12.89 -25.23 0.87
CA ASN A 73 14.17 -25.18 1.60
C ASN A 73 13.98 -24.58 3.00
N ASP A 74 15.04 -24.60 3.81
CA ASP A 74 15.02 -24.10 5.17
C ASP A 74 14.79 -22.59 5.25
N THR A 75 15.28 -21.82 4.29
CA THR A 75 15.09 -20.38 4.22
C THR A 75 13.61 -20.03 3.99
N GLU A 76 12.94 -20.73 3.08
CA GLU A 76 11.51 -20.53 2.84
C GLU A 76 10.65 -20.98 4.04
N ARG A 77 11.03 -22.07 4.71
CA ARG A 77 10.37 -22.50 5.97
C ARG A 77 10.50 -21.44 7.06
N TRP A 78 11.72 -20.93 7.24
CA TRP A 78 12.00 -19.86 8.22
C TRP A 78 11.19 -18.60 7.89
N LEU A 79 11.19 -18.18 6.62
CA LEU A 79 10.47 -16.99 6.16
C LEU A 79 8.96 -17.10 6.43
N LEU A 80 8.34 -18.22 6.07
CA LEU A 80 6.92 -18.47 6.36
C LEU A 80 6.62 -18.47 7.86
N ALA A 81 7.44 -19.16 8.66
CA ALA A 81 7.25 -19.23 10.11
C ALA A 81 7.41 -17.86 10.78
N THR A 82 8.35 -17.05 10.31
CA THR A 82 8.59 -15.70 10.82
C THR A 82 7.42 -14.78 10.52
N VAL A 83 6.96 -14.71 9.27
CA VAL A 83 5.80 -13.89 8.89
C VAL A 83 4.54 -14.36 9.61
N GLN A 84 4.34 -15.67 9.76
CA GLN A 84 3.20 -16.23 10.50
C GLN A 84 3.20 -15.78 11.97
N ARG A 85 4.32 -15.88 12.65
CA ARG A 85 4.49 -15.42 14.04
C ARG A 85 4.20 -13.93 14.19
N GLN A 86 4.74 -13.11 13.29
CA GLN A 86 4.54 -11.67 13.29
C GLN A 86 3.09 -11.27 12.97
N ALA A 87 2.45 -11.94 12.00
CA ALA A 87 1.05 -11.71 11.66
C ALA A 87 0.11 -12.07 12.84
N GLN A 88 0.38 -13.17 13.52
CA GLN A 88 -0.35 -13.56 14.74
C GLN A 88 -0.17 -12.52 15.85
N ALA A 89 1.05 -12.07 16.11
CA ALA A 89 1.34 -11.03 17.10
C ALA A 89 0.66 -9.70 16.76
N ALA A 90 0.55 -9.36 15.48
CA ALA A 90 -0.12 -8.16 14.99
C ALA A 90 -1.65 -8.29 14.87
N GLY A 91 -2.22 -9.48 15.12
CA GLY A 91 -3.67 -9.74 15.04
C GLY A 91 -4.24 -9.62 13.62
N ILE A 92 -3.47 -9.96 12.61
CA ILE A 92 -3.90 -9.99 11.20
C ILE A 92 -3.90 -11.39 10.64
N GLY A 93 -4.65 -11.58 9.52
CA GLY A 93 -4.60 -12.84 8.78
C GLY A 93 -3.21 -13.07 8.17
N MET A 94 -2.85 -14.36 7.96
CA MET A 94 -1.57 -14.72 7.33
C MET A 94 -1.45 -14.10 5.94
N PRO A 95 -0.44 -13.24 5.67
CA PRO A 95 -0.19 -12.73 4.34
C PRO A 95 0.27 -13.85 3.40
N GLU A 96 0.08 -13.68 2.10
CA GLU A 96 0.86 -14.43 1.12
C GLU A 96 2.32 -14.01 1.25
N VAL A 97 3.23 -14.99 1.31
CA VAL A 97 4.67 -14.73 1.36
C VAL A 97 5.27 -15.09 0.02
N ALA A 98 6.06 -14.19 -0.55
CA ALA A 98 6.68 -14.40 -1.85
C ALA A 98 8.16 -14.02 -1.85
N VAL A 99 8.91 -14.64 -2.77
CA VAL A 99 10.30 -14.31 -3.06
C VAL A 99 10.40 -13.86 -4.52
N TYR A 100 11.16 -12.81 -4.78
CA TYR A 100 11.47 -12.36 -6.13
C TYR A 100 12.98 -12.24 -6.34
N ASP A 101 13.42 -12.44 -7.59
CA ASP A 101 14.84 -12.42 -7.92
C ASP A 101 15.29 -10.97 -8.17
N ALA A 102 16.05 -10.45 -7.21
CA ALA A 102 16.68 -9.14 -7.29
C ALA A 102 17.90 -9.11 -6.37
N PRO A 103 19.03 -8.51 -6.80
CA PRO A 103 20.26 -8.45 -6.03
C PRO A 103 20.19 -7.45 -4.87
N GLU A 104 19.30 -6.50 -4.93
CA GLU A 104 19.13 -5.44 -3.92
C GLU A 104 18.50 -6.02 -2.64
N ILE A 105 18.91 -5.48 -1.49
CA ILE A 105 18.25 -5.76 -0.20
C ILE A 105 16.93 -5.02 -0.18
N ASN A 106 15.82 -5.74 -0.38
CA ASN A 106 14.51 -5.13 -0.41
C ASN A 106 13.42 -6.09 0.06
N ALA A 107 12.40 -5.52 0.72
CA ALA A 107 11.14 -6.17 1.03
C ALA A 107 10.00 -5.16 0.85
N PHE A 108 8.82 -5.65 0.59
CA PHE A 108 7.63 -4.81 0.55
C PHE A 108 6.38 -5.60 0.93
N ALA A 109 5.38 -4.87 1.42
CA ALA A 109 4.05 -5.40 1.60
C ALA A 109 3.03 -4.62 0.76
N THR A 110 2.00 -5.30 0.27
CA THR A 110 0.92 -4.66 -0.48
C THR A 110 -0.40 -5.43 -0.36
N GLY A 111 -1.50 -4.75 -0.65
CA GLY A 111 -2.84 -5.32 -0.66
C GLY A 111 -3.87 -4.43 0.02
N ALA A 112 -5.09 -4.45 -0.49
CA ALA A 112 -6.21 -3.65 0.04
C ALA A 112 -6.74 -4.17 1.39
N ASN A 113 -6.52 -5.44 1.69
CA ASN A 113 -7.06 -6.09 2.88
C ASN A 113 -5.92 -6.65 3.73
N ARG A 114 -5.83 -6.18 4.98
CA ARG A 114 -4.81 -6.62 5.94
C ARG A 114 -4.79 -8.13 6.20
N ASN A 115 -5.94 -8.80 6.04
CA ASN A 115 -6.04 -10.25 6.23
C ASN A 115 -5.75 -11.06 4.96
N LYS A 116 -5.44 -10.40 3.84
CA LYS A 116 -5.13 -11.02 2.53
C LYS A 116 -3.99 -10.28 1.83
N ALA A 117 -3.08 -9.68 2.58
CA ALA A 117 -1.94 -8.94 2.06
C ALA A 117 -0.91 -9.88 1.42
N LEU A 118 0.06 -9.28 0.74
CA LEU A 118 1.26 -9.91 0.23
C LEU A 118 2.46 -9.29 0.95
N VAL A 119 3.38 -10.12 1.42
CA VAL A 119 4.72 -9.73 1.87
C VAL A 119 5.71 -10.40 0.93
N ALA A 120 6.53 -9.62 0.27
CA ALA A 120 7.51 -10.12 -0.69
C ALA A 120 8.91 -9.66 -0.32
N VAL A 121 9.89 -10.55 -0.47
CA VAL A 121 11.31 -10.29 -0.19
C VAL A 121 12.16 -10.60 -1.40
N SER A 122 13.24 -9.85 -1.58
CA SER A 122 14.23 -10.11 -2.62
C SER A 122 15.16 -11.24 -2.24
N THR A 123 15.71 -11.93 -3.24
CA THR A 123 16.81 -12.88 -3.05
C THR A 123 18.05 -12.18 -2.47
N GLY A 124 18.27 -10.91 -2.80
CA GLY A 124 19.34 -10.08 -2.24
C GLY A 124 19.23 -9.93 -0.73
N LEU A 125 18.01 -9.66 -0.21
CA LEU A 125 17.77 -9.57 1.24
C LEU A 125 18.10 -10.90 1.93
N LEU A 126 17.60 -12.00 1.41
CA LEU A 126 17.79 -13.33 2.01
C LEU A 126 19.24 -13.81 1.98
N ARG A 127 20.07 -13.30 1.05
CA ARG A 127 21.50 -13.67 0.93
C ARG A 127 22.43 -12.79 1.75
N GLN A 128 22.07 -11.52 1.96
CA GLN A 128 22.98 -10.50 2.49
C GLN A 128 22.68 -10.13 3.93
N MET A 129 21.43 -10.29 4.40
CA MET A 129 21.04 -10.00 5.78
C MET A 129 21.14 -11.24 6.67
N GLN A 130 21.48 -11.02 7.93
CA GLN A 130 21.35 -12.05 8.95
C GLN A 130 19.88 -12.29 9.30
N ALA A 131 19.58 -13.43 9.91
CA ALA A 131 18.19 -13.82 10.16
C ALA A 131 17.43 -12.82 11.07
N ASP A 132 18.09 -12.28 12.08
CA ASP A 132 17.53 -11.28 12.99
C ASP A 132 17.28 -9.93 12.31
N GLU A 133 18.18 -9.50 11.43
CA GLU A 133 18.02 -8.29 10.61
C GLU A 133 16.85 -8.44 9.64
N ALA A 134 16.78 -9.55 8.92
CA ALA A 134 15.69 -9.86 7.99
C ALA A 134 14.35 -9.98 8.73
N GLU A 135 14.34 -10.57 9.94
CA GLU A 135 13.15 -10.63 10.80
C GLU A 135 12.64 -9.24 11.19
N ALA A 136 13.54 -8.30 11.50
CA ALA A 136 13.19 -6.92 11.81
C ALA A 136 12.56 -6.21 10.60
N VAL A 137 13.11 -6.39 9.41
CA VAL A 137 12.53 -5.84 8.16
C VAL A 137 11.15 -6.42 7.90
N LEU A 138 10.98 -7.73 8.03
CA LEU A 138 9.68 -8.39 7.88
C LEU A 138 8.66 -7.87 8.89
N GLY A 139 9.07 -7.66 10.15
CA GLY A 139 8.24 -7.09 11.21
C GLY A 139 7.76 -5.67 10.86
N HIS A 140 8.62 -4.88 10.25
CA HIS A 140 8.27 -3.55 9.76
C HIS A 140 7.21 -3.62 8.66
N GLU A 141 7.37 -4.49 7.66
CA GLU A 141 6.39 -4.69 6.59
C GLU A 141 5.03 -5.20 7.11
N VAL A 142 5.06 -6.17 8.04
CA VAL A 142 3.84 -6.69 8.68
C VAL A 142 3.14 -5.61 9.51
N ALA A 143 3.89 -4.70 10.16
CA ALA A 143 3.33 -3.58 10.90
C ALA A 143 2.58 -2.60 9.97
N HIS A 144 3.11 -2.30 8.80
CA HIS A 144 2.42 -1.50 7.78
C HIS A 144 1.10 -2.13 7.32
N VAL A 145 1.09 -3.46 7.13
CA VAL A 145 -0.13 -4.21 6.82
C VAL A 145 -1.15 -4.09 7.95
N ALA A 146 -0.72 -4.34 9.19
CA ALA A 146 -1.58 -4.29 10.37
C ALA A 146 -2.20 -2.90 10.60
N ASN A 147 -1.43 -1.84 10.37
CA ASN A 147 -1.87 -0.45 10.47
C ASN A 147 -2.82 -0.04 9.33
N GLY A 148 -2.88 -0.78 8.23
CA GLY A 148 -3.66 -0.43 7.05
C GLY A 148 -3.08 0.75 6.27
N ASP A 149 -1.76 0.94 6.32
CA ASP A 149 -1.07 2.06 5.69
C ASP A 149 -1.25 2.06 4.17
N MET A 150 -1.41 0.89 3.55
CA MET A 150 -1.68 0.75 2.10
C MET A 150 -2.97 1.46 1.69
N VAL A 151 -4.03 1.34 2.50
CA VAL A 151 -5.31 2.02 2.26
C VAL A 151 -5.16 3.53 2.44
N THR A 152 -4.45 3.95 3.48
CA THR A 152 -4.18 5.37 3.76
C THR A 152 -3.42 6.03 2.61
N MET A 153 -2.37 5.36 2.10
CA MET A 153 -1.59 5.86 0.97
C MET A 153 -2.39 5.91 -0.32
N ALA A 154 -3.23 4.90 -0.60
CA ALA A 154 -4.10 4.91 -1.78
C ALA A 154 -5.15 6.02 -1.72
N LEU A 155 -5.72 6.29 -0.57
CA LEU A 155 -6.65 7.40 -0.38
C LEU A 155 -5.94 8.75 -0.59
N LEU A 156 -4.75 8.92 -0.03
CA LEU A 156 -3.93 10.11 -0.24
C LEU A 156 -3.59 10.32 -1.72
N GLN A 157 -3.21 9.25 -2.41
CA GLN A 157 -2.95 9.29 -3.85
C GLN A 157 -4.21 9.66 -4.65
N GLY A 158 -5.39 9.21 -4.23
CA GLY A 158 -6.67 9.58 -4.83
C GLY A 158 -6.92 11.08 -4.78
N VAL A 159 -6.59 11.71 -3.65
CA VAL A 159 -6.64 13.17 -3.52
C VAL A 159 -5.69 13.85 -4.50
N LEU A 160 -4.43 13.45 -4.49
CA LEU A 160 -3.42 14.03 -5.37
C LEU A 160 -3.83 13.91 -6.85
N ASN A 161 -4.31 12.73 -7.25
CA ASN A 161 -4.76 12.47 -8.62
C ASN A 161 -6.04 13.24 -9.02
N THR A 162 -6.76 13.81 -8.05
CA THR A 162 -7.93 14.66 -8.33
C THR A 162 -7.50 16.03 -8.89
N PHE A 163 -6.27 16.46 -8.58
CA PHE A 163 -5.76 17.80 -8.93
C PHE A 163 -4.65 17.79 -9.99
N VAL A 164 -4.24 16.64 -10.48
CA VAL A 164 -3.25 16.44 -11.56
C VAL A 164 -3.94 15.91 -12.80
#